data_e57304d0fd86760b7a2da7658ade6316
#
_entry.id   e57304d0fd86760b7a2da7658ade6316
#
_cell.length_a   1.000
_cell.length_b   1.000
_cell.length_c   1.000
_cell.angle_alpha   90.00
_cell.angle_beta   90.00
_cell.angle_gamma   90.00
#
_symmetry.space_group_name_H-M   'P 1'
#
loop_
_entity.id
_entity.type
_entity.pdbx_description
1 polymer ?
#
loop_
_entity_poly.entity_id
_entity_poly.type
_entity_poly.pdbx_seq_one_letter_code
_entity_poly.pdbx_strand_id
1 'polypeptide(L)'
;MKFKITTLLVVVPLFMICCNSITKEEKFFYPGQEWLDNNGVHINSHGGGFLFHDNKYFWYGEHKVEGEIGNTAQVGVHLYTSENLYDWKDEGIVLEVDDTDPSSDIYKGCIIERPKVIFNKKTNKFVMWFHLEPITAGESNSAYGSAKSGIAYSDSPYGPFEYIRSVRPNTGVWPLNVEDFHKKKVSSEVKSTYGGGPQHLPRHVDSLNILGRDFQKGQMARDMTLFVDDNDIAYHIYSSEDNSTLHISELSEDYLSHSGKYKRFFPSKFNEAPTIMKTSAGKYFIIASGCTGWNPNSARSAVSNNIFGPWEELGNPCTSKDSLTTYYSQSTYILPVAGKKDAFIFMADRWKPENPIDGTYVWLPIKITDDKLVELEWTDQWNLDIFDDN
;
A
#
# COMPACT_ATOMS: atom_id res chain seq x y z
N MET A 1 -91.60 -12.69 36.83
CA MET A 1 -90.17 -12.40 37.08
C MET A 1 -89.45 -12.61 35.78
N LYS A 2 -89.05 -11.53 35.05
CA LYS A 2 -88.38 -11.65 33.79
C LYS A 2 -86.88 -11.35 34.03
N PHE A 3 -86.01 -12.34 33.83
CA PHE A 3 -84.56 -12.14 33.87
C PHE A 3 -84.08 -11.56 32.57
N LYS A 4 -83.40 -10.40 32.63
CA LYS A 4 -82.66 -9.84 31.53
C LYS A 4 -81.22 -10.36 31.57
N ILE A 5 -80.78 -11.08 30.53
CA ILE A 5 -79.40 -11.51 30.34
C ILE A 5 -78.70 -10.36 29.59
N THR A 6 -77.71 -9.71 30.20
CA THR A 6 -76.90 -8.76 29.62
C THR A 6 -75.61 -9.42 29.08
N THR A 7 -75.48 -9.52 27.77
CA THR A 7 -74.27 -10.07 27.14
C THR A 7 -73.16 -9.01 27.12
N LEU A 8 -72.06 -9.28 27.82
CA LEU A 8 -70.86 -8.45 27.83
C LEU A 8 -69.98 -8.82 26.63
N LEU A 9 -69.84 -7.91 25.68
CA LEU A 9 -68.96 -8.08 24.52
C LEU A 9 -67.53 -7.66 24.96
N VAL A 10 -66.61 -8.62 25.08
CA VAL A 10 -65.17 -8.35 25.33
C VAL A 10 -64.50 -8.18 23.99
N VAL A 11 -64.14 -6.91 23.63
CA VAL A 11 -63.31 -6.61 22.48
C VAL A 11 -61.85 -6.76 22.88
N VAL A 12 -61.20 -7.81 22.38
CA VAL A 12 -59.74 -8.00 22.51
C VAL A 12 -59.04 -7.20 21.41
N PRO A 13 -58.20 -6.22 21.73
CA PRO A 13 -57.45 -5.54 20.71
C PRO A 13 -56.33 -6.44 20.16
N LEU A 14 -56.41 -6.80 18.89
CA LEU A 14 -55.36 -7.50 18.15
C LEU A 14 -54.21 -6.54 17.88
N PHE A 15 -53.17 -6.58 18.72
CA PHE A 15 -51.90 -5.87 18.39
C PHE A 15 -51.22 -6.61 17.23
N MET A 16 -51.31 -6.06 16.01
CA MET A 16 -50.39 -6.46 14.91
C MET A 16 -48.99 -5.98 15.24
N ILE A 17 -48.11 -6.87 15.66
CA ILE A 17 -46.70 -6.65 15.72
C ILE A 17 -46.21 -6.64 14.25
N CYS A 18 -46.06 -5.44 13.66
CA CYS A 18 -45.33 -5.27 12.44
C CYS A 18 -43.86 -5.58 12.75
N CYS A 19 -43.38 -6.77 12.46
CA CYS A 19 -41.98 -7.07 12.32
C CYS A 19 -41.49 -6.28 11.10
N ASN A 20 -40.98 -5.04 11.28
CA ASN A 20 -40.13 -4.43 10.30
C ASN A 20 -38.85 -5.29 10.26
N SER A 21 -38.77 -6.20 9.32
CA SER A 21 -37.50 -6.73 8.87
C SER A 21 -36.74 -5.56 8.28
N ILE A 22 -35.76 -5.02 9.02
CA ILE A 22 -34.74 -4.13 8.45
C ILE A 22 -34.00 -5.00 7.43
N THR A 23 -34.38 -4.89 6.17
CA THR A 23 -33.58 -5.43 5.07
C THR A 23 -32.26 -4.68 5.13
N LYS A 24 -31.20 -5.34 5.54
CA LYS A 24 -29.84 -4.80 5.48
C LYS A 24 -29.59 -4.46 4.02
N GLU A 25 -29.37 -3.20 3.73
CA GLU A 25 -29.03 -2.75 2.37
C GLU A 25 -27.74 -3.45 1.96
N GLU A 26 -27.78 -4.16 0.85
CA GLU A 26 -26.64 -4.91 0.33
C GLU A 26 -25.65 -3.92 -0.27
N LYS A 27 -24.40 -3.91 0.21
CA LYS A 27 -23.34 -2.99 -0.23
C LYS A 27 -22.36 -3.71 -1.13
N PHE A 28 -21.85 -3.01 -2.14
CA PHE A 28 -20.93 -3.54 -3.13
C PHE A 28 -19.73 -2.63 -3.32
N PHE A 29 -18.61 -3.23 -3.72
CA PHE A 29 -17.48 -2.54 -4.32
C PHE A 29 -17.69 -2.43 -5.82
N TYR A 30 -17.33 -1.30 -6.41
CA TYR A 30 -17.40 -1.00 -7.85
C TYR A 30 -16.00 -0.63 -8.35
N PRO A 31 -15.15 -1.61 -8.73
CA PRO A 31 -13.77 -1.35 -9.10
C PRO A 31 -13.62 -0.34 -10.23
N GLY A 32 -12.76 0.66 -10.02
CA GLY A 32 -12.45 1.69 -11.01
C GLY A 32 -13.49 2.79 -11.17
N GLN A 33 -14.56 2.79 -10.38
CA GLN A 33 -15.53 3.87 -10.32
C GLN A 33 -15.14 4.93 -9.26
N GLU A 34 -15.78 6.09 -9.33
CA GLU A 34 -15.70 7.10 -8.27
C GLU A 34 -16.23 6.51 -6.96
N TRP A 35 -15.54 6.80 -5.86
CA TRP A 35 -15.92 6.31 -4.54
C TRP A 35 -16.05 7.48 -3.58
N LEU A 36 -17.25 7.74 -3.13
CA LEU A 36 -17.57 8.89 -2.28
C LEU A 36 -17.38 8.53 -0.79
N ASP A 37 -16.88 9.50 -0.05
CA ASP A 37 -16.83 9.46 1.41
C ASP A 37 -18.17 9.84 2.04
N ASN A 38 -18.21 9.93 3.36
CA ASN A 38 -19.39 10.31 4.14
C ASN A 38 -19.87 11.76 3.88
N ASN A 39 -19.07 12.59 3.24
CA ASN A 39 -19.41 13.96 2.87
C ASN A 39 -19.89 14.05 1.42
N GLY A 40 -19.89 12.94 0.67
CA GLY A 40 -20.22 12.90 -0.76
C GLY A 40 -19.10 13.44 -1.64
N VAL A 41 -17.86 13.41 -1.16
CA VAL A 41 -16.66 13.82 -1.89
C VAL A 41 -15.88 12.56 -2.32
N HIS A 42 -15.26 12.59 -3.50
CA HIS A 42 -14.42 11.48 -3.95
C HIS A 42 -13.25 11.28 -2.98
N ILE A 43 -13.06 10.02 -2.55
CA ILE A 43 -11.97 9.66 -1.63
C ILE A 43 -10.63 10.02 -2.26
N ASN A 44 -9.79 10.73 -1.51
CA ASN A 44 -8.49 11.22 -1.94
C ASN A 44 -7.39 10.63 -1.06
N SER A 45 -7.09 9.34 -1.27
CA SER A 45 -6.14 8.56 -0.46
C SER A 45 -5.34 7.61 -1.36
N HIS A 46 -4.57 8.21 -2.29
CA HIS A 46 -3.88 7.48 -3.35
C HIS A 46 -2.60 6.79 -2.86
N GLY A 47 -2.16 5.75 -3.58
CA GLY A 47 -0.95 5.00 -3.23
C GLY A 47 -1.00 4.34 -1.84
N GLY A 48 -2.15 4.30 -1.23
CA GLY A 48 -2.36 4.13 0.18
C GLY A 48 -2.01 2.77 0.77
N GLY A 49 -2.02 2.74 2.10
CA GLY A 49 -1.94 1.54 2.91
C GLY A 49 -3.00 1.52 3.98
N PHE A 50 -3.17 0.35 4.57
CA PHE A 50 -4.24 0.11 5.52
C PHE A 50 -3.70 -0.43 6.84
N LEU A 51 -4.33 -0.01 7.91
CA LEU A 51 -4.18 -0.56 9.24
C LEU A 51 -5.57 -1.00 9.75
N PHE A 52 -5.68 -2.22 10.26
CA PHE A 52 -6.83 -2.62 11.06
C PHE A 52 -6.45 -2.57 12.53
N HIS A 53 -7.13 -1.73 13.30
CA HIS A 53 -6.85 -1.52 14.71
C HIS A 53 -8.15 -1.20 15.45
N ASP A 54 -8.37 -1.79 16.63
CA ASP A 54 -9.56 -1.58 17.47
C ASP A 54 -10.89 -1.71 16.69
N ASN A 55 -11.02 -2.78 15.88
CA ASN A 55 -12.17 -3.09 15.05
C ASN A 55 -12.52 -2.02 14.00
N LYS A 56 -11.54 -1.23 13.59
CA LYS A 56 -11.70 -0.20 12.57
C LYS A 56 -10.57 -0.28 11.54
N TYR A 57 -10.88 -0.02 10.28
CA TYR A 57 -9.92 0.14 9.20
C TYR A 57 -9.52 1.60 9.07
N PHE A 58 -8.24 1.84 8.89
CA PHE A 58 -7.63 3.15 8.67
C PHE A 58 -6.94 3.10 7.31
N TRP A 59 -7.34 3.97 6.40
CA TRP A 59 -6.78 4.10 5.06
C TRP A 59 -5.97 5.38 4.97
N TYR A 60 -4.65 5.26 4.93
CA TYR A 60 -3.71 6.37 4.79
C TYR A 60 -3.24 6.45 3.34
N GLY A 61 -3.33 7.59 2.71
CA GLY A 61 -2.88 7.76 1.33
C GLY A 61 -2.42 9.18 1.01
N GLU A 62 -1.88 9.33 -0.17
CA GLU A 62 -1.41 10.59 -0.71
C GLU A 62 -2.62 11.50 -0.98
N HIS A 63 -2.63 12.70 -0.39
CA HIS A 63 -3.62 13.72 -0.74
C HIS A 63 -3.20 14.41 -2.04
N LYS A 64 -3.96 14.22 -3.10
CA LYS A 64 -3.73 14.84 -4.41
C LYS A 64 -4.47 16.16 -4.53
N VAL A 65 -3.95 17.09 -5.33
CA VAL A 65 -4.63 18.33 -5.70
C VAL A 65 -4.83 18.37 -7.22
N GLU A 66 -5.66 19.29 -7.68
CA GLU A 66 -5.95 19.47 -9.10
C GLU A 66 -4.72 19.82 -9.94
N GLY A 67 -4.71 19.35 -11.18
CA GLY A 67 -3.67 19.59 -12.18
C GLY A 67 -2.37 18.80 -11.93
N GLU A 68 -1.44 18.87 -12.86
CA GLU A 68 -0.17 18.11 -12.82
C GLU A 68 0.65 18.35 -11.54
N ILE A 69 0.49 19.49 -10.88
CA ILE A 69 1.14 19.80 -9.60
C ILE A 69 0.73 18.80 -8.49
N GLY A 70 -0.44 18.16 -8.64
CA GLY A 70 -0.93 17.13 -7.71
C GLY A 70 -0.10 15.85 -7.69
N ASN A 71 0.86 15.67 -8.62
CA ASN A 71 1.82 14.58 -8.59
C ASN A 71 2.92 14.78 -7.53
N THR A 72 3.02 15.97 -6.96
CA THR A 72 3.89 16.29 -5.82
C THR A 72 3.05 16.55 -4.57
N ALA A 73 3.64 16.41 -3.39
CA ALA A 73 2.94 16.61 -2.13
C ALA A 73 2.71 18.11 -1.87
N GLN A 74 1.47 18.55 -2.04
CA GLN A 74 1.05 19.91 -1.76
C GLN A 74 0.40 20.06 -0.37
N VAL A 75 -0.11 18.94 0.18
CA VAL A 75 -0.84 18.91 1.45
C VAL A 75 -0.24 17.87 2.41
N GLY A 76 -0.13 16.60 2.01
CA GLY A 76 0.46 15.55 2.84
C GLY A 76 -0.28 14.22 2.73
N VAL A 77 -0.45 13.53 3.87
CA VAL A 77 -1.10 12.22 3.96
C VAL A 77 -2.50 12.37 4.55
N HIS A 78 -3.49 11.87 3.82
CA HIS A 78 -4.91 11.88 4.20
C HIS A 78 -5.30 10.56 4.87
N LEU A 79 -6.22 10.63 5.82
CA LEU A 79 -6.79 9.48 6.52
C LEU A 79 -8.30 9.39 6.29
N TYR A 80 -8.73 8.19 5.95
CA TYR A 80 -10.14 7.78 6.02
C TYR A 80 -10.29 6.58 6.95
N THR A 81 -11.44 6.47 7.62
CA THR A 81 -11.75 5.32 8.49
C THR A 81 -13.04 4.63 8.11
N SER A 82 -13.10 3.32 8.34
CA SER A 82 -14.29 2.50 8.08
C SER A 82 -14.42 1.36 9.09
N GLU A 83 -15.65 0.98 9.41
CA GLU A 83 -15.94 -0.24 10.19
C GLU A 83 -16.34 -1.43 9.30
N ASN A 84 -16.60 -1.18 8.00
CA ASN A 84 -17.18 -2.18 7.10
C ASN A 84 -16.55 -2.25 5.71
N LEU A 85 -15.52 -1.41 5.42
CA LEU A 85 -14.82 -1.27 4.13
C LEU A 85 -15.62 -0.61 3.00
N TYR A 86 -16.92 -0.35 3.18
CA TYR A 86 -17.77 0.28 2.17
C TYR A 86 -17.95 1.78 2.42
N ASP A 87 -18.23 2.13 3.69
CA ASP A 87 -18.49 3.51 4.10
C ASP A 87 -17.22 4.07 4.74
N TRP A 88 -16.72 5.14 4.16
CA TRP A 88 -15.49 5.78 4.60
C TRP A 88 -15.78 7.15 5.17
N LYS A 89 -15.29 7.39 6.37
CA LYS A 89 -15.33 8.69 7.03
C LYS A 89 -14.03 9.43 6.77
N ASP A 90 -14.12 10.65 6.26
CA ASP A 90 -13.01 11.57 6.15
C ASP A 90 -12.55 12.02 7.56
N GLU A 91 -11.30 11.77 7.88
CA GLU A 91 -10.66 12.16 9.15
C GLU A 91 -9.65 13.32 8.95
N GLY A 92 -9.43 13.75 7.70
CA GLY A 92 -8.54 14.84 7.35
C GLY A 92 -7.06 14.45 7.19
N ILE A 93 -6.19 15.46 7.22
CA ILE A 93 -4.75 15.29 7.02
C ILE A 93 -4.10 14.91 8.34
N VAL A 94 -3.31 13.83 8.30
CA VAL A 94 -2.64 13.27 9.50
C VAL A 94 -1.13 13.47 9.52
N LEU A 95 -0.52 13.74 8.35
CA LEU A 95 0.84 14.22 8.21
C LEU A 95 0.83 15.36 7.19
N GLU A 96 1.12 16.58 7.62
CA GLU A 96 1.21 17.73 6.74
C GLU A 96 2.61 17.87 6.15
N VAL A 97 2.72 18.40 4.92
CA VAL A 97 3.99 18.88 4.40
C VAL A 97 4.43 20.11 5.17
N ASP A 98 5.74 20.33 5.26
CA ASP A 98 6.27 21.57 5.83
C ASP A 98 6.21 22.67 4.77
N ASP A 99 5.50 23.76 5.04
CA ASP A 99 5.41 24.93 4.15
C ASP A 99 6.23 26.13 4.64
N THR A 100 6.93 25.97 5.78
CA THR A 100 7.66 27.05 6.47
C THR A 100 9.17 26.92 6.40
N ASP A 101 9.74 25.71 6.43
CA ASP A 101 11.17 25.45 6.38
C ASP A 101 11.58 24.79 5.04
N PRO A 102 12.15 25.57 4.09
CA PRO A 102 12.63 25.02 2.83
C PRO A 102 13.77 24.00 2.95
N SER A 103 14.37 23.83 4.14
CA SER A 103 15.38 22.80 4.39
C SER A 103 14.79 21.47 4.84
N SER A 104 13.50 21.44 5.13
CA SER A 104 12.78 20.22 5.50
C SER A 104 12.71 19.25 4.32
N ASP A 105 13.02 17.98 4.54
CA ASP A 105 12.91 16.96 3.50
C ASP A 105 11.45 16.75 3.03
N ILE A 106 10.46 17.09 3.86
CA ILE A 106 9.02 17.08 3.50
C ILE A 106 8.48 18.47 3.16
N TYR A 107 9.36 19.40 2.71
CA TYR A 107 8.91 20.70 2.28
C TYR A 107 7.89 20.59 1.14
N LYS A 108 6.88 21.46 1.16
CA LYS A 108 5.79 21.50 0.18
C LYS A 108 6.30 21.47 -1.26
N GLY A 109 5.79 20.52 -2.05
CA GLY A 109 6.26 20.23 -3.40
C GLY A 109 7.30 19.10 -3.47
N CYS A 110 7.68 18.49 -2.34
CA CYS A 110 8.38 17.21 -2.31
C CYS A 110 7.50 16.08 -2.89
N ILE A 111 8.05 14.90 -3.05
CA ILE A 111 7.26 13.71 -3.41
C ILE A 111 7.10 12.86 -2.16
N ILE A 112 5.87 12.68 -1.70
CA ILE A 112 5.46 11.70 -0.70
C ILE A 112 4.61 10.68 -1.42
N GLU A 113 5.08 9.42 -1.48
CA GLU A 113 4.35 8.36 -2.14
C GLU A 113 4.24 7.13 -1.24
N ARG A 114 3.14 6.39 -1.43
CA ARG A 114 2.90 5.08 -0.82
C ARG A 114 3.00 5.05 0.70
N PRO A 115 2.37 5.98 1.43
CA PRO A 115 2.41 5.97 2.89
C PRO A 115 1.78 4.69 3.44
N LYS A 116 2.46 4.07 4.40
CA LYS A 116 2.02 2.88 5.11
C LYS A 116 2.20 3.09 6.60
N VAL A 117 1.20 2.71 7.38
CA VAL A 117 1.22 2.79 8.85
C VAL A 117 1.14 1.40 9.44
N ILE A 118 2.00 1.12 10.40
CA ILE A 118 2.00 -0.10 11.20
C ILE A 118 1.98 0.24 12.69
N PHE A 119 1.34 -0.59 13.49
CA PHE A 119 1.28 -0.43 14.93
C PHE A 119 2.38 -1.26 15.61
N ASN A 120 3.20 -0.60 16.41
CA ASN A 120 4.23 -1.24 17.22
C ASN A 120 3.70 -1.53 18.61
N LYS A 121 3.38 -2.79 18.91
CA LYS A 121 2.83 -3.22 20.20
C LYS A 121 3.79 -2.98 21.37
N LYS A 122 5.12 -3.01 21.13
CA LYS A 122 6.15 -2.86 22.16
C LYS A 122 6.26 -1.40 22.65
N THR A 123 6.20 -0.45 21.72
CA THR A 123 6.32 0.99 22.02
C THR A 123 4.97 1.67 22.12
N ASN A 124 3.88 0.99 21.77
CA ASN A 124 2.53 1.54 21.65
C ASN A 124 2.46 2.76 20.73
N LYS A 125 3.20 2.71 19.62
CA LYS A 125 3.26 3.79 18.62
C LYS A 125 2.73 3.33 17.28
N PHE A 126 2.14 4.24 16.53
CA PHE A 126 1.81 4.11 15.12
C PHE A 126 2.97 4.68 14.32
N VAL A 127 3.58 3.87 13.47
CA VAL A 127 4.77 4.26 12.71
C VAL A 127 4.43 4.29 11.24
N MET A 128 4.66 5.44 10.60
CA MET A 128 4.43 5.67 9.18
C MET A 128 5.76 5.68 8.45
N TRP A 129 5.82 4.96 7.33
CA TRP A 129 6.88 5.03 6.34
C TRP A 129 6.31 5.38 4.97
N PHE A 130 7.08 6.10 4.18
CA PHE A 130 6.71 6.49 2.81
C PHE A 130 7.94 6.69 1.94
N HIS A 131 7.80 6.53 0.63
CA HIS A 131 8.79 6.97 -0.34
C HIS A 131 8.87 8.49 -0.33
N LEU A 132 10.08 9.03 -0.31
CA LEU A 132 10.31 10.45 -0.20
C LEU A 132 11.39 10.92 -1.19
N GLU A 133 11.02 11.90 -2.01
CA GLU A 133 11.97 12.67 -2.81
C GLU A 133 11.92 14.13 -2.35
N PRO A 134 12.90 14.59 -1.55
CA PRO A 134 12.96 15.99 -1.15
C PRO A 134 13.20 16.91 -2.34
N ILE A 135 12.81 18.17 -2.21
CA ILE A 135 13.18 19.19 -3.20
C ILE A 135 14.69 19.46 -3.11
N THR A 136 15.36 19.41 -4.25
CA THR A 136 16.77 19.78 -4.31
C THR A 136 16.92 21.30 -4.19
N ALA A 137 17.87 21.76 -3.38
CA ALA A 137 18.12 23.20 -3.18
C ALA A 137 18.33 23.93 -4.51
N GLY A 138 17.50 24.93 -4.76
CA GLY A 138 17.52 25.73 -5.99
C GLY A 138 16.60 25.25 -7.10
N GLU A 139 15.88 24.14 -6.90
CA GLU A 139 14.84 23.65 -7.81
C GLU A 139 13.45 23.96 -7.26
N SER A 140 12.48 24.15 -8.13
CA SER A 140 11.08 24.43 -7.74
C SER A 140 10.27 23.16 -7.49
N ASN A 141 10.75 22.01 -7.95
CA ASN A 141 10.08 20.70 -7.82
C ASN A 141 11.11 19.61 -7.53
N SER A 142 10.66 18.56 -6.85
CA SER A 142 11.47 17.36 -6.64
C SER A 142 11.66 16.58 -7.94
N ALA A 143 12.83 15.93 -8.05
CA ALA A 143 13.12 14.96 -9.10
C ALA A 143 13.41 13.59 -8.45
N TYR A 144 13.00 12.51 -9.13
CA TYR A 144 13.23 11.12 -8.67
C TYR A 144 14.73 10.75 -8.69
N GLY A 145 15.48 11.16 -7.68
CA GLY A 145 16.91 10.92 -7.59
C GLY A 145 17.44 10.68 -6.19
N SER A 146 16.77 11.20 -5.19
CA SER A 146 17.13 11.00 -3.77
C SER A 146 16.81 9.61 -3.28
N ALA A 147 15.65 9.06 -3.68
CA ALA A 147 15.15 7.74 -3.37
C ALA A 147 15.30 7.38 -1.88
N LYS A 148 14.74 8.23 -1.02
CA LYS A 148 14.74 8.08 0.42
C LYS A 148 13.43 7.47 0.92
N SER A 149 13.46 6.98 2.15
CA SER A 149 12.24 6.70 2.92
C SER A 149 12.07 7.76 3.98
N GLY A 150 10.89 8.37 4.05
CA GLY A 150 10.47 9.23 5.16
C GLY A 150 9.88 8.39 6.28
N ILE A 151 10.08 8.83 7.53
CA ILE A 151 9.63 8.16 8.75
C ILE A 151 8.93 9.17 9.64
N ALA A 152 7.73 8.82 10.07
CA ALA A 152 6.94 9.58 11.05
C ALA A 152 6.31 8.64 12.07
N TYR A 153 5.89 9.17 13.21
CA TYR A 153 5.16 8.39 14.21
C TYR A 153 4.06 9.21 14.87
N SER A 154 3.13 8.52 15.53
CA SER A 154 2.09 9.12 16.35
C SER A 154 1.75 8.21 17.54
N ASP A 155 1.17 8.81 18.59
CA ASP A 155 0.54 8.09 19.70
C ASP A 155 -0.89 7.60 19.37
N SER A 156 -1.45 8.08 18.27
CA SER A 156 -2.82 7.80 17.84
C SER A 156 -2.86 7.40 16.38
N PRO A 157 -3.73 6.44 15.96
CA PRO A 157 -3.92 6.13 14.56
C PRO A 157 -4.51 7.30 13.76
N TYR A 158 -5.13 8.26 14.45
CA TYR A 158 -5.69 9.48 13.86
C TYR A 158 -4.64 10.60 13.70
N GLY A 159 -3.37 10.33 14.03
CA GLY A 159 -2.34 11.38 14.03
C GLY A 159 -2.51 12.40 15.18
N PRO A 160 -1.95 13.61 15.06
CA PRO A 160 -1.04 13.98 13.99
C PRO A 160 0.23 13.13 14.02
N PHE A 161 0.78 12.82 12.84
CA PHE A 161 2.07 12.14 12.74
C PHE A 161 3.20 13.19 12.78
N GLU A 162 4.19 12.95 13.61
CA GLU A 162 5.40 13.74 13.70
C GLU A 162 6.46 13.18 12.76
N TYR A 163 6.87 13.96 11.76
CA TYR A 163 7.98 13.61 10.88
C TYR A 163 9.30 13.61 11.66
N ILE A 164 10.06 12.50 11.57
CA ILE A 164 11.32 12.35 12.31
C ILE A 164 12.51 12.66 11.41
N ARG A 165 12.58 11.99 10.26
CA ARG A 165 13.71 12.05 9.33
C ARG A 165 13.45 11.30 8.05
N SER A 166 14.34 11.48 7.08
CA SER A 166 14.46 10.58 5.94
C SER A 166 15.79 9.83 5.92
N VAL A 167 15.78 8.64 5.32
CA VAL A 167 16.97 7.80 5.23
C VAL A 167 17.02 7.09 3.87
N ARG A 168 18.24 6.76 3.42
CA ARG A 168 18.45 5.65 2.49
C ARG A 168 18.72 4.39 3.32
N PRO A 169 18.02 3.27 3.04
CA PRO A 169 18.17 2.02 3.79
C PRO A 169 19.60 1.46 3.82
N ASN A 170 19.93 0.77 4.92
CA ASN A 170 21.07 -0.14 5.00
C ASN A 170 22.44 0.47 4.67
N THR A 171 22.69 1.71 5.06
CA THR A 171 23.98 2.40 4.89
C THR A 171 25.14 1.58 5.47
N GLY A 172 26.13 1.25 4.65
CA GLY A 172 27.32 0.51 5.08
C GLY A 172 27.07 -0.96 5.42
N VAL A 173 25.92 -1.51 5.07
CA VAL A 173 25.54 -2.90 5.32
C VAL A 173 25.32 -3.64 4.01
N TRP A 174 25.90 -4.83 3.88
CA TRP A 174 25.65 -5.71 2.74
C TRP A 174 24.43 -6.60 2.97
N PRO A 175 23.67 -6.93 1.91
CA PRO A 175 22.57 -7.89 2.03
C PRO A 175 23.10 -9.29 2.39
N LEU A 176 22.25 -10.09 3.03
CA LEU A 176 22.57 -11.46 3.42
C LEU A 176 22.95 -12.36 2.23
N ASN A 177 22.52 -12.01 1.02
CA ASN A 177 22.82 -12.70 -0.23
C ASN A 177 23.74 -11.87 -1.14
N VAL A 178 24.64 -11.07 -0.56
CA VAL A 178 25.66 -10.33 -1.33
C VAL A 178 26.64 -11.30 -2.02
N GLU A 179 26.98 -10.99 -3.26
CA GLU A 179 27.99 -11.71 -4.00
C GLU A 179 29.33 -10.96 -3.97
N ASP A 180 30.46 -11.67 -4.18
CA ASP A 180 31.79 -11.07 -4.16
C ASP A 180 31.99 -9.98 -5.23
N PHE A 181 31.24 -10.07 -6.33
CA PHE A 181 31.23 -9.03 -7.36
C PHE A 181 30.78 -7.66 -6.79
N HIS A 182 29.75 -7.65 -5.94
CA HIS A 182 29.21 -6.41 -5.39
C HIS A 182 30.17 -5.68 -4.45
N LYS A 183 31.13 -6.42 -3.84
CA LYS A 183 32.14 -5.86 -2.93
C LYS A 183 33.35 -5.27 -3.68
N LYS A 184 33.41 -5.46 -5.00
CA LYS A 184 34.49 -4.89 -5.82
C LYS A 184 34.31 -3.38 -5.97
N LYS A 185 35.42 -2.72 -6.31
CA LYS A 185 35.41 -1.28 -6.63
C LYS A 185 34.43 -1.02 -7.77
N VAL A 186 33.51 -0.08 -7.55
CA VAL A 186 32.55 0.35 -8.56
C VAL A 186 33.29 1.09 -9.67
N SER A 187 32.96 0.79 -10.93
CA SER A 187 33.51 1.49 -12.09
C SER A 187 33.11 2.97 -12.07
N SER A 188 34.01 3.85 -12.51
CA SER A 188 33.72 5.27 -12.65
C SER A 188 32.66 5.58 -13.72
N GLU A 189 32.32 4.62 -14.56
CA GLU A 189 31.27 4.73 -15.58
C GLU A 189 29.87 4.60 -14.99
N VAL A 190 29.74 4.04 -13.77
CA VAL A 190 28.45 3.89 -13.08
C VAL A 190 27.96 5.25 -12.61
N LYS A 191 26.84 5.71 -13.18
CA LYS A 191 26.21 6.99 -12.84
C LYS A 191 25.68 6.99 -11.40
N SER A 192 25.53 8.18 -10.82
CA SER A 192 24.91 8.37 -9.50
C SER A 192 23.45 7.92 -9.46
N THR A 193 22.75 8.04 -10.58
CA THR A 193 21.42 7.50 -10.84
C THR A 193 21.21 7.27 -12.33
N TYR A 194 20.39 6.31 -12.67
CA TYR A 194 19.91 6.05 -14.04
C TYR A 194 18.43 6.41 -14.21
N GLY A 195 17.80 7.01 -13.19
CA GLY A 195 16.35 7.17 -13.14
C GLY A 195 15.65 5.87 -12.80
N GLY A 196 14.38 5.76 -13.10
CA GLY A 196 13.59 4.53 -12.93
C GLY A 196 13.30 3.90 -14.30
N GLY A 197 13.22 2.58 -14.32
CA GLY A 197 12.77 1.84 -15.47
C GLY A 197 13.86 1.31 -16.42
N PRO A 198 13.52 0.20 -17.12
CA PRO A 198 14.49 -0.53 -17.93
C PRO A 198 15.05 0.28 -19.11
N GLN A 199 14.32 1.30 -19.58
CA GLN A 199 14.74 2.16 -20.69
C GLN A 199 15.91 3.07 -20.33
N HIS A 200 16.14 3.32 -19.05
CA HIS A 200 17.21 4.21 -18.56
C HIS A 200 18.47 3.46 -18.17
N LEU A 201 18.41 2.14 -18.00
CA LEU A 201 19.54 1.29 -17.63
C LEU A 201 20.13 0.59 -18.84
N PRO A 202 21.46 0.38 -18.87
CA PRO A 202 22.08 -0.48 -19.86
C PRO A 202 21.53 -1.89 -19.82
N ARG A 203 21.60 -2.62 -20.94
CA ARG A 203 21.08 -4.00 -21.07
C ARG A 203 21.68 -5.01 -20.08
N HIS A 204 22.79 -4.69 -19.45
CA HIS A 204 23.51 -5.52 -18.48
C HIS A 204 23.55 -4.83 -17.10
N VAL A 205 22.38 -4.44 -16.59
CA VAL A 205 22.27 -3.72 -15.30
C VAL A 205 22.96 -4.45 -14.15
N ASP A 206 22.89 -5.78 -14.11
CA ASP A 206 23.53 -6.61 -13.06
C ASP A 206 25.06 -6.47 -13.06
N SER A 207 25.69 -6.13 -14.19
CA SER A 207 27.12 -5.90 -14.28
C SER A 207 27.56 -4.51 -13.80
N LEU A 208 26.63 -3.59 -13.57
CA LEU A 208 26.94 -2.21 -13.19
C LEU A 208 27.31 -2.05 -11.71
N ASN A 209 27.07 -3.05 -10.88
CA ASN A 209 27.30 -3.01 -9.42
C ASN A 209 26.66 -1.77 -8.75
N ILE A 210 25.36 -1.55 -9.02
CA ILE A 210 24.58 -0.46 -8.42
C ILE A 210 24.49 -0.63 -6.90
N LEU A 211 24.34 -1.87 -6.43
CA LEU A 211 24.37 -2.19 -4.99
C LEU A 211 25.66 -1.66 -4.31
N GLY A 212 26.80 -1.89 -4.93
CA GLY A 212 28.11 -1.39 -4.44
C GLY A 212 28.23 0.12 -4.53
N ARG A 213 27.65 0.76 -5.58
CA ARG A 213 27.57 2.21 -5.72
C ARG A 213 26.94 2.86 -4.50
N ASP A 214 25.85 2.28 -4.03
CA ASP A 214 25.02 2.87 -2.98
C ASP A 214 25.40 2.40 -1.56
N PHE A 215 26.40 1.50 -1.43
CA PHE A 215 26.81 0.90 -0.14
C PHE A 215 27.06 1.94 0.95
N GLN A 216 27.88 2.99 0.68
CA GLN A 216 28.25 3.98 1.68
C GLN A 216 27.17 5.03 1.97
N LYS A 217 26.29 5.31 0.99
CA LYS A 217 25.25 6.31 1.11
C LYS A 217 23.88 5.76 1.53
N GLY A 218 23.78 4.44 1.59
CA GLY A 218 22.52 3.70 1.75
C GLY A 218 21.87 3.40 0.40
N GLN A 219 21.12 2.32 0.38
CA GLN A 219 20.42 1.84 -0.81
C GLN A 219 19.27 2.77 -1.18
N MET A 220 18.95 2.89 -2.47
CA MET A 220 17.74 3.59 -2.90
C MET A 220 16.50 2.86 -2.39
N ALA A 221 15.47 3.60 -1.99
CA ALA A 221 14.15 3.06 -1.70
C ALA A 221 13.10 3.94 -2.37
N ARG A 222 12.35 3.35 -3.29
CA ARG A 222 11.25 4.00 -4.00
C ARG A 222 9.93 3.33 -3.63
N ASP A 223 9.12 2.93 -4.59
CA ASP A 223 7.85 2.24 -4.32
C ASP A 223 7.98 1.17 -3.25
N MET A 224 7.13 1.24 -2.24
CA MET A 224 7.31 0.46 -1.05
C MET A 224 6.00 -0.01 -0.43
N THR A 225 6.12 -1.05 0.40
CA THR A 225 5.11 -1.44 1.38
C THR A 225 5.75 -1.85 2.70
N LEU A 226 4.94 -1.90 3.75
CA LEU A 226 5.31 -2.48 5.04
C LEU A 226 4.55 -3.77 5.28
N PHE A 227 5.16 -4.66 6.03
CA PHE A 227 4.53 -5.90 6.48
C PHE A 227 4.97 -6.21 7.91
N VAL A 228 4.01 -6.55 8.77
CA VAL A 228 4.28 -7.05 10.12
C VAL A 228 3.91 -8.52 10.15
N ASP A 229 4.88 -9.37 10.47
CA ASP A 229 4.69 -10.82 10.56
C ASP A 229 4.09 -11.24 11.91
N ASP A 230 3.65 -12.49 12.02
CA ASP A 230 2.99 -13.06 13.20
C ASP A 230 3.83 -12.96 14.49
N ASN A 231 5.14 -12.84 14.36
CA ASN A 231 6.09 -12.67 15.47
C ASN A 231 6.40 -11.20 15.82
N ASP A 232 5.58 -10.28 15.32
CA ASP A 232 5.75 -8.83 15.47
C ASP A 232 7.07 -8.27 14.88
N ILE A 233 7.74 -9.01 13.99
CA ILE A 233 8.84 -8.47 13.19
C ILE A 233 8.26 -7.74 11.98
N ALA A 234 8.67 -6.48 11.81
CA ALA A 234 8.25 -5.67 10.69
C ALA A 234 9.29 -5.66 9.57
N TYR A 235 8.80 -5.55 8.35
CA TYR A 235 9.60 -5.53 7.14
C TYR A 235 9.23 -4.35 6.25
N HIS A 236 10.26 -3.71 5.69
CA HIS A 236 10.16 -2.73 4.62
C HIS A 236 10.53 -3.41 3.31
N ILE A 237 9.61 -3.41 2.34
CA ILE A 237 9.76 -4.03 1.02
C ILE A 237 9.71 -2.90 0.01
N TYR A 238 10.76 -2.75 -0.80
CA TYR A 238 10.89 -1.58 -1.66
C TYR A 238 11.67 -1.85 -2.94
N SER A 239 11.38 -1.04 -3.98
CA SER A 239 12.15 -1.01 -5.21
C SER A 239 13.46 -0.27 -4.98
N SER A 240 14.56 -0.89 -5.37
CA SER A 240 15.93 -0.40 -5.16
C SER A 240 16.77 -0.52 -6.42
N GLU A 241 18.04 -0.10 -6.33
CA GLU A 241 19.01 -0.23 -7.42
C GLU A 241 18.49 0.35 -8.74
N ASP A 242 18.02 1.61 -8.69
CA ASP A 242 17.33 2.29 -9.79
C ASP A 242 16.11 1.51 -10.31
N ASN A 243 15.30 0.95 -9.39
CA ASN A 243 14.11 0.11 -9.60
C ASN A 243 14.39 -1.27 -10.21
N SER A 244 15.66 -1.65 -10.42
CA SER A 244 15.98 -2.93 -11.06
C SER A 244 15.73 -4.14 -10.15
N THR A 245 15.70 -3.95 -8.83
CA THR A 245 15.74 -5.03 -7.84
C THR A 245 14.83 -4.70 -6.65
N LEU A 246 14.06 -5.67 -6.15
CA LEU A 246 13.37 -5.52 -4.87
C LEU A 246 14.28 -5.84 -3.70
N HIS A 247 14.23 -5.02 -2.65
CA HIS A 247 14.83 -5.31 -1.36
C HIS A 247 13.73 -5.61 -0.33
N ILE A 248 14.01 -6.56 0.56
CA ILE A 248 13.21 -6.83 1.76
C ILE A 248 14.14 -6.63 2.95
N SER A 249 13.83 -5.64 3.78
CA SER A 249 14.64 -5.25 4.94
C SER A 249 13.84 -5.41 6.22
N GLU A 250 14.41 -6.10 7.21
CA GLU A 250 13.86 -6.17 8.56
C GLU A 250 14.00 -4.80 9.23
N LEU A 251 12.96 -4.33 9.90
CA LEU A 251 13.00 -3.12 10.70
C LEU A 251 13.52 -3.40 12.11
N SER A 252 13.99 -2.35 12.79
CA SER A 252 14.34 -2.38 14.22
C SER A 252 13.12 -2.67 15.10
N GLU A 253 13.34 -3.03 16.35
CA GLU A 253 12.28 -3.37 17.31
C GLU A 253 11.26 -2.26 17.54
N ASP A 254 11.64 -0.99 17.37
CA ASP A 254 10.77 0.17 17.48
C ASP A 254 10.10 0.57 16.14
N TYR A 255 10.43 -0.14 15.04
CA TYR A 255 10.01 0.10 13.67
C TYR A 255 10.49 1.44 13.07
N LEU A 256 11.38 2.17 13.75
CA LEU A 256 11.84 3.49 13.32
C LEU A 256 13.15 3.45 12.52
N SER A 257 13.76 2.28 12.36
CA SER A 257 15.04 2.09 11.64
C SER A 257 15.07 0.71 10.97
N HIS A 258 16.08 0.48 10.12
CA HIS A 258 16.39 -0.85 9.62
C HIS A 258 17.29 -1.57 10.61
N SER A 259 17.08 -2.89 10.80
CA SER A 259 17.91 -3.73 11.69
C SER A 259 19.29 -4.03 11.12
N GLY A 260 19.49 -3.80 9.83
CA GLY A 260 20.67 -4.21 9.08
C GLY A 260 20.56 -5.59 8.41
N LYS A 261 19.46 -6.32 8.65
CA LYS A 261 19.20 -7.58 7.95
C LYS A 261 18.32 -7.32 6.73
N TYR A 262 18.83 -7.63 5.54
CA TYR A 262 18.06 -7.53 4.31
C TYR A 262 18.56 -8.47 3.23
N LYS A 263 17.72 -8.72 2.22
CA LYS A 263 18.04 -9.47 1.01
C LYS A 263 17.54 -8.75 -0.23
N ARG A 264 18.19 -9.08 -1.35
CA ARG A 264 17.85 -8.65 -2.72
C ARG A 264 17.08 -9.75 -3.42
N PHE A 265 16.04 -9.37 -4.19
CA PHE A 265 15.21 -10.30 -4.93
C PHE A 265 14.90 -9.75 -6.31
N PHE A 266 14.70 -10.65 -7.25
CA PHE A 266 14.31 -10.33 -8.62
C PHE A 266 15.23 -9.32 -9.31
N PRO A 267 16.56 -9.53 -9.30
CA PRO A 267 17.49 -8.60 -9.93
C PRO A 267 17.16 -8.44 -11.42
N SER A 268 17.24 -7.22 -11.94
CA SER A 268 16.91 -6.84 -13.33
C SER A 268 15.46 -7.09 -13.76
N LYS A 269 14.54 -7.33 -12.81
CA LYS A 269 13.12 -7.52 -13.14
C LYS A 269 12.33 -6.22 -13.15
N PHE A 270 12.83 -5.16 -12.53
CA PHE A 270 12.17 -3.86 -12.48
C PHE A 270 10.75 -3.95 -11.91
N ASN A 271 10.66 -4.51 -10.71
CA ASN A 271 9.41 -4.61 -9.98
C ASN A 271 9.16 -3.31 -9.19
N GLU A 272 8.02 -2.66 -9.44
CA GLU A 272 7.53 -1.51 -8.70
C GLU A 272 6.26 -1.88 -7.91
N ALA A 273 5.83 -0.96 -7.05
CA ALA A 273 4.58 -1.06 -6.32
C ALA A 273 4.39 -2.41 -5.61
N PRO A 274 5.38 -2.89 -4.84
CA PRO A 274 5.28 -4.18 -4.18
C PRO A 274 4.17 -4.18 -3.14
N THR A 275 3.41 -5.29 -3.11
CA THR A 275 2.45 -5.62 -2.06
C THR A 275 2.71 -7.02 -1.56
N ILE A 276 2.29 -7.33 -0.34
CA ILE A 276 2.57 -8.64 0.26
C ILE A 276 1.39 -9.10 1.10
N MET A 277 1.18 -10.41 1.16
CA MET A 277 0.30 -11.07 2.10
C MET A 277 0.92 -12.38 2.61
N LYS A 278 0.40 -12.86 3.74
CA LYS A 278 0.71 -14.17 4.29
C LYS A 278 -0.57 -14.94 4.55
N THR A 279 -0.65 -16.17 4.05
CA THR A 279 -1.79 -17.04 4.28
C THR A 279 -1.71 -17.77 5.63
N SER A 280 -2.82 -18.31 6.10
CA SER A 280 -2.87 -19.15 7.30
C SER A 280 -2.02 -20.43 7.18
N ALA A 281 -1.71 -20.86 5.95
CA ALA A 281 -0.78 -21.95 5.66
C ALA A 281 0.70 -21.53 5.78
N GLY A 282 0.98 -20.25 6.11
CA GLY A 282 2.33 -19.71 6.26
C GLY A 282 3.02 -19.36 4.93
N LYS A 283 2.28 -19.30 3.83
CA LYS A 283 2.80 -18.88 2.52
C LYS A 283 2.78 -17.36 2.38
N TYR A 284 3.86 -16.79 1.88
CA TYR A 284 3.95 -15.40 1.52
C TYR A 284 3.74 -15.24 0.02
N PHE A 285 2.95 -14.25 -0.38
CA PHE A 285 2.77 -13.87 -1.77
C PHE A 285 3.10 -12.40 -1.95
N ILE A 286 3.85 -12.09 -3.00
CA ILE A 286 4.09 -10.72 -3.46
C ILE A 286 3.31 -10.52 -4.77
N ILE A 287 2.63 -9.37 -4.89
CA ILE A 287 2.12 -8.86 -6.15
C ILE A 287 2.78 -7.49 -6.36
N ALA A 288 3.31 -7.26 -7.55
CA ALA A 288 4.00 -6.04 -7.93
C ALA A 288 3.66 -5.66 -9.37
N SER A 289 4.00 -4.46 -9.80
CA SER A 289 3.93 -4.03 -11.20
C SER A 289 5.30 -4.09 -11.87
N GLY A 290 5.33 -3.94 -13.20
CA GLY A 290 6.53 -3.53 -13.92
C GLY A 290 6.78 -2.03 -13.75
N CYS A 291 7.94 -1.57 -14.23
CA CYS A 291 8.34 -0.17 -14.19
C CYS A 291 8.13 0.48 -15.56
N THR A 292 7.01 1.17 -15.75
CA THR A 292 6.62 1.80 -17.03
C THR A 292 6.15 3.26 -16.85
N GLY A 293 6.56 3.91 -15.76
CA GLY A 293 6.06 5.23 -15.38
C GLY A 293 4.55 5.19 -15.15
N TRP A 294 3.83 6.17 -15.66
CA TRP A 294 2.35 6.25 -15.50
C TRP A 294 1.57 5.26 -16.37
N ASN A 295 2.22 4.56 -17.32
CA ASN A 295 1.52 3.62 -18.18
C ASN A 295 1.22 2.32 -17.42
N PRO A 296 -0.03 1.84 -17.45
CA PRO A 296 -0.38 0.57 -16.82
C PRO A 296 0.32 -0.60 -17.51
N ASN A 297 0.66 -1.61 -16.74
CA ASN A 297 1.37 -2.80 -17.22
C ASN A 297 0.87 -4.06 -16.50
N SER A 298 1.36 -5.20 -16.95
CA SER A 298 1.02 -6.50 -16.38
C SER A 298 1.56 -6.63 -14.97
N ALA A 299 0.71 -7.00 -14.03
CA ALA A 299 1.12 -7.38 -12.69
C ALA A 299 2.03 -8.61 -12.72
N ARG A 300 2.78 -8.79 -11.66
CA ARG A 300 3.71 -9.90 -11.45
C ARG A 300 3.52 -10.44 -10.05
N SER A 301 3.55 -11.76 -9.90
CA SER A 301 3.40 -12.39 -8.60
C SER A 301 4.51 -13.39 -8.32
N ALA A 302 4.74 -13.62 -7.04
CA ALA A 302 5.70 -14.60 -6.56
C ALA A 302 5.24 -15.18 -5.22
N VAL A 303 5.67 -16.42 -4.90
CA VAL A 303 5.34 -17.13 -3.68
C VAL A 303 6.60 -17.60 -2.96
N SER A 304 6.54 -17.66 -1.62
CA SER A 304 7.61 -18.20 -0.79
C SER A 304 7.07 -18.81 0.51
N ASN A 305 7.85 -19.73 1.10
CA ASN A 305 7.62 -20.24 2.46
C ASN A 305 8.29 -19.35 3.53
N ASN A 306 9.11 -18.39 3.13
CA ASN A 306 9.84 -17.52 4.03
C ASN A 306 9.97 -16.14 3.42
N ILE A 307 9.78 -15.09 4.21
CA ILE A 307 9.84 -13.71 3.71
C ILE A 307 11.21 -13.37 3.08
N PHE A 308 12.28 -13.97 3.55
CA PHE A 308 13.60 -13.87 2.95
C PHE A 308 13.88 -14.93 1.86
N GLY A 309 12.81 -15.50 1.28
CA GLY A 309 12.89 -16.43 0.16
C GLY A 309 13.45 -17.80 0.51
N PRO A 310 13.70 -18.65 -0.49
CA PRO A 310 13.64 -18.30 -1.92
C PRO A 310 12.21 -18.00 -2.39
N TRP A 311 12.08 -17.06 -3.33
CA TRP A 311 10.83 -16.71 -3.99
C TRP A 311 10.74 -17.41 -5.35
N GLU A 312 9.57 -17.97 -5.65
CA GLU A 312 9.19 -18.55 -6.94
C GLU A 312 8.30 -17.56 -7.70
N GLU A 313 8.73 -17.15 -8.91
CA GLU A 313 7.94 -16.26 -9.77
C GLU A 313 6.77 -17.04 -10.38
N LEU A 314 5.55 -16.52 -10.26
CA LEU A 314 4.32 -17.14 -10.76
C LEU A 314 3.80 -16.45 -12.05
N GLY A 315 4.33 -15.28 -12.39
CA GLY A 315 3.88 -14.48 -13.52
C GLY A 315 2.72 -13.52 -13.19
N ASN A 316 1.87 -13.25 -14.20
CA ASN A 316 0.74 -12.34 -14.04
C ASN A 316 -0.42 -13.02 -13.32
N PRO A 317 -0.86 -12.51 -12.16
CA PRO A 317 -2.01 -13.08 -11.44
C PRO A 317 -3.35 -12.66 -12.04
N CYS A 318 -3.39 -11.63 -12.90
CA CYS A 318 -4.62 -11.13 -13.49
C CYS A 318 -5.10 -12.07 -14.59
N THR A 319 -6.37 -12.37 -14.56
CA THR A 319 -7.08 -13.17 -15.59
C THR A 319 -8.11 -12.30 -16.30
N SER A 320 -8.82 -12.81 -17.29
CA SER A 320 -9.85 -12.07 -18.04
C SER A 320 -9.33 -10.91 -18.92
N LYS A 321 -10.26 -10.12 -19.44
CA LYS A 321 -9.96 -8.96 -20.31
C LYS A 321 -9.17 -7.89 -19.52
N ASP A 322 -8.24 -7.21 -20.21
CA ASP A 322 -7.38 -6.14 -19.66
C ASP A 322 -6.38 -6.60 -18.59
N SER A 323 -6.16 -7.92 -18.45
CA SER A 323 -5.20 -8.52 -17.52
C SER A 323 -3.74 -8.06 -17.76
N LEU A 324 -3.37 -7.72 -19.00
CA LEU A 324 -2.02 -7.26 -19.33
C LEU A 324 -1.73 -5.82 -18.90
N THR A 325 -2.73 -5.11 -18.43
CA THR A 325 -2.63 -3.76 -17.88
C THR A 325 -3.00 -3.71 -16.40
N THR A 326 -3.17 -4.88 -15.76
CA THR A 326 -3.68 -4.96 -14.39
C THR A 326 -4.99 -4.15 -14.26
N TYR A 327 -5.87 -4.27 -15.27
CA TYR A 327 -7.14 -3.53 -15.35
C TYR A 327 -6.96 -2.01 -15.35
N TYR A 328 -5.90 -1.52 -16.00
CA TYR A 328 -5.47 -0.11 -16.05
C TYR A 328 -5.13 0.47 -14.67
N SER A 329 -4.56 -0.36 -13.78
CA SER A 329 -4.21 0.05 -12.42
C SER A 329 -2.81 -0.44 -12.02
N GLN A 330 -2.32 0.08 -10.90
CA GLN A 330 -1.06 -0.32 -10.28
C GLN A 330 -1.33 -0.68 -8.81
N SER A 331 -0.77 -1.80 -8.35
CA SER A 331 -0.90 -2.28 -6.96
C SER A 331 -0.49 -1.22 -5.93
N THR A 332 -1.20 -1.18 -4.80
CA THR A 332 -0.87 -0.28 -3.68
C THR A 332 -0.77 -1.04 -2.36
N TYR A 333 -1.66 -2.02 -2.15
CA TYR A 333 -1.72 -2.80 -0.93
C TYR A 333 -2.44 -4.13 -1.15
N ILE A 334 -2.25 -5.08 -0.23
CA ILE A 334 -3.13 -6.25 -0.08
C ILE A 334 -3.69 -6.20 1.33
N LEU A 335 -5.01 -6.07 1.44
CA LEU A 335 -5.71 -5.97 2.73
C LEU A 335 -6.25 -7.32 3.17
N PRO A 336 -5.81 -7.87 4.31
CA PRO A 336 -6.51 -8.97 4.95
C PRO A 336 -7.86 -8.50 5.51
N VAL A 337 -8.93 -9.22 5.21
CA VAL A 337 -10.27 -8.91 5.73
C VAL A 337 -10.38 -9.42 7.16
N ALA A 338 -10.57 -8.51 8.11
CA ALA A 338 -10.66 -8.85 9.51
C ALA A 338 -11.78 -9.85 9.80
N GLY A 339 -11.47 -10.87 10.58
CA GLY A 339 -12.43 -11.92 10.97
C GLY A 339 -12.69 -12.99 9.91
N LYS A 340 -12.10 -12.91 8.71
CA LYS A 340 -12.23 -13.90 7.65
C LYS A 340 -10.88 -14.55 7.35
N LYS A 341 -10.83 -15.88 7.37
CA LYS A 341 -9.60 -16.63 7.13
C LYS A 341 -9.23 -16.59 5.66
N ASP A 342 -7.94 -16.29 5.36
CA ASP A 342 -7.39 -16.24 4.01
C ASP A 342 -8.20 -15.40 3.00
N ALA A 343 -8.94 -14.42 3.52
CA ALA A 343 -9.69 -13.45 2.75
C ALA A 343 -8.83 -12.19 2.54
N PHE A 344 -8.47 -11.92 1.31
CA PHE A 344 -7.60 -10.80 0.94
C PHE A 344 -8.19 -9.98 -0.18
N ILE A 345 -8.06 -8.66 -0.10
CA ILE A 345 -8.44 -7.72 -1.14
C ILE A 345 -7.18 -7.16 -1.78
N PHE A 346 -7.03 -7.35 -3.08
CA PHE A 346 -6.05 -6.62 -3.88
C PHE A 346 -6.51 -5.18 -4.06
N MET A 347 -5.65 -4.24 -3.71
CA MET A 347 -5.92 -2.82 -3.84
C MET A 347 -4.94 -2.20 -4.82
N ALA A 348 -5.46 -1.38 -5.72
CA ALA A 348 -4.70 -0.74 -6.77
C ALA A 348 -5.32 0.61 -7.14
N ASP A 349 -4.52 1.50 -7.71
CA ASP A 349 -4.95 2.82 -8.18
C ASP A 349 -4.90 2.91 -9.71
N ARG A 350 -5.92 3.51 -10.29
CA ARG A 350 -5.90 4.03 -11.66
C ARG A 350 -5.42 5.47 -11.64
N TRP A 351 -4.16 5.67 -11.95
CA TRP A 351 -3.54 6.97 -11.96
C TRP A 351 -4.08 7.89 -13.06
N LYS A 352 -4.17 9.19 -12.77
CA LYS A 352 -4.54 10.26 -13.69
C LYS A 352 -3.49 11.37 -13.61
N PRO A 353 -2.31 11.21 -14.24
CA PRO A 353 -1.20 12.13 -14.06
C PRO A 353 -1.49 13.58 -14.48
N GLU A 354 -2.44 13.78 -15.39
CA GLU A 354 -2.88 15.12 -15.84
C GLU A 354 -3.76 15.83 -14.79
N ASN A 355 -4.50 15.05 -13.98
CA ASN A 355 -5.31 15.54 -12.87
C ASN A 355 -5.38 14.46 -11.78
N PRO A 356 -4.35 14.36 -10.91
CA PRO A 356 -4.19 13.23 -9.99
C PRO A 356 -5.33 13.01 -9.01
N ILE A 357 -6.09 14.06 -8.66
CA ILE A 357 -7.25 13.97 -7.78
C ILE A 357 -8.39 13.11 -8.36
N ASP A 358 -8.44 12.95 -9.70
CA ASP A 358 -9.45 12.13 -10.39
C ASP A 358 -9.04 10.64 -10.48
N GLY A 359 -7.96 10.23 -9.85
CA GLY A 359 -7.56 8.83 -9.76
C GLY A 359 -8.66 8.00 -9.10
N THR A 360 -8.88 6.76 -9.59
CA THR A 360 -9.89 5.85 -9.03
C THR A 360 -9.25 4.57 -8.50
N TYR A 361 -10.01 3.80 -7.75
CA TYR A 361 -9.51 2.63 -7.02
C TYR A 361 -10.02 1.33 -7.65
N VAL A 362 -9.13 0.35 -7.78
CA VAL A 362 -9.48 -1.01 -8.21
C VAL A 362 -9.26 -1.94 -7.03
N TRP A 363 -10.36 -2.38 -6.40
CA TRP A 363 -10.33 -3.35 -5.33
C TRP A 363 -10.97 -4.64 -5.80
N LEU A 364 -10.22 -5.73 -5.76
CA LEU A 364 -10.65 -7.04 -6.24
C LEU A 364 -10.37 -8.11 -5.17
N PRO A 365 -11.25 -9.11 -5.01
CA PRO A 365 -10.96 -10.24 -4.15
C PRO A 365 -9.81 -11.06 -4.73
N ILE A 366 -8.87 -11.48 -3.88
CA ILE A 366 -7.82 -12.41 -4.26
C ILE A 366 -8.34 -13.83 -4.10
N LYS A 367 -8.30 -14.62 -5.16
CA LYS A 367 -8.52 -16.06 -5.11
C LYS A 367 -7.19 -16.78 -4.94
N ILE A 368 -7.11 -17.66 -3.95
CA ILE A 368 -5.94 -18.49 -3.68
C ILE A 368 -6.27 -19.93 -4.07
N THR A 369 -5.45 -20.52 -4.95
CA THR A 369 -5.63 -21.89 -5.41
C THR A 369 -4.48 -22.77 -4.93
N ASP A 370 -4.80 -23.84 -4.19
CA ASP A 370 -3.87 -24.85 -3.68
C ASP A 370 -2.65 -24.28 -2.92
N ASP A 371 -2.81 -23.14 -2.23
CA ASP A 371 -1.74 -22.42 -1.52
C ASP A 371 -0.51 -22.07 -2.39
N LYS A 372 -0.67 -22.00 -3.70
CA LYS A 372 0.43 -21.82 -4.66
C LYS A 372 0.20 -20.72 -5.68
N LEU A 373 -1.04 -20.46 -6.03
CA LEU A 373 -1.39 -19.47 -7.05
C LEU A 373 -2.31 -18.41 -6.46
N VAL A 374 -2.10 -17.18 -6.89
CA VAL A 374 -3.02 -16.07 -6.66
C VAL A 374 -3.62 -15.65 -7.98
N GLU A 375 -4.92 -15.47 -8.00
CA GLU A 375 -5.66 -15.05 -9.17
C GLU A 375 -6.49 -13.80 -8.84
N LEU A 376 -6.48 -12.86 -9.79
CA LEU A 376 -7.28 -11.66 -9.82
C LEU A 376 -8.17 -11.71 -11.05
N GLU A 377 -9.46 -11.71 -10.86
CA GLU A 377 -10.43 -11.67 -11.95
C GLU A 377 -11.21 -10.36 -11.89
N TRP A 378 -11.36 -9.70 -13.05
CA TRP A 378 -12.18 -8.49 -13.13
C TRP A 378 -13.65 -8.81 -12.88
N THR A 379 -14.28 -8.01 -12.06
CA THR A 379 -15.72 -7.98 -11.89
C THR A 379 -16.19 -6.53 -11.78
N ASP A 380 -17.36 -6.21 -12.36
CA ASP A 380 -17.91 -4.86 -12.35
C ASP A 380 -18.45 -4.47 -10.96
N GLN A 381 -18.80 -5.47 -10.13
CA GLN A 381 -19.19 -5.31 -8.74
C GLN A 381 -18.98 -6.60 -7.95
N TRP A 382 -18.73 -6.48 -6.66
CA TRP A 382 -18.63 -7.60 -5.72
C TRP A 382 -18.83 -7.14 -4.28
N ASN A 383 -19.06 -8.05 -3.34
CA ASN A 383 -19.17 -7.77 -1.92
C ASN A 383 -18.38 -8.77 -1.07
N LEU A 384 -18.29 -8.53 0.24
CA LEU A 384 -17.50 -9.35 1.17
C LEU A 384 -18.07 -10.74 1.39
N ASP A 385 -19.30 -11.02 0.95
CA ASP A 385 -19.93 -12.35 1.08
C ASP A 385 -19.21 -13.39 0.21
N ILE A 386 -18.45 -12.95 -0.81
CA ILE A 386 -17.59 -13.85 -1.62
C ILE A 386 -16.59 -14.64 -0.78
N PHE A 387 -16.25 -14.16 0.42
CA PHE A 387 -15.34 -14.82 1.35
C PHE A 387 -16.04 -15.71 2.39
N ASP A 388 -17.37 -15.85 2.36
CA ASP A 388 -18.11 -16.66 3.34
C ASP A 388 -18.06 -18.15 3.04
N ASP A 389 -17.76 -18.53 1.79
CA ASP A 389 -17.68 -19.92 1.33
C ASP A 389 -16.24 -20.51 1.38
N ASN A 390 -15.27 -19.82 1.97
CA ASN A 390 -13.85 -20.23 2.03
C ASN A 390 -13.49 -20.94 3.34
#